data_0f99b77ebf03babe9568900b9288237a
#
_entry.id   0f99b77ebf03babe9568900b9288237a
#
_cell.length_a   1.000
_cell.length_b   1.000
_cell.length_c   1.000
_cell.angle_alpha   90.00
_cell.angle_beta   90.00
_cell.angle_gamma   90.00
#
_symmetry.space_group_name_H-M   'P 1'
#
loop_
_entity.id
_entity.type
_entity.pdbx_description
1 polymer ?
#
loop_
_entity_poly.entity_id
_entity_poly.type
_entity_poly.pdbx_seq_one_letter_code
_entity_poly.pdbx_strand_id
1 'polypeptide(L)'
;MRSWNKWVQAGIIFSLFLLFKILVTRESVPDQTPNLHSLFREPRIQRQHNPDASLSRPFLDKVNNFWLVSGSTQIRNLGTLRLTSRGQPGQHGVIVSNGAGDNVLDDFETIVSFSISGKKNDGMRGKRQMGDGMVFMITPEKRFVSLDLRSSYAKQQYLHNSGGILYSDCELMGLPRNLPGLAVVVDTYRNDPKTKISAPFANILLNVDPQRHHYDAASDGKKSTGFSLAGPLKLKGSLLSGKDVKLRIISLESIGFLKIDVSYSDHENWIELYQKDKNLFLPKNQKTGERYIAIGALTGELTETVEIKHVETSEFHWSAEDDEDFDLADEMRFFLAHEYGEFISIKKDELNDWEAAKAQGKTNLDLIPNKPPSLTISILKWLCIVVTVYGLSLTVRIALRRMHIIRAKKRPRNILG
;
A
#
# COMPACT_ATOMS: atom_id res chain seq x y z
N MET A 1 46.80 40.12 14.24
CA MET A 1 45.99 39.34 15.20
C MET A 1 44.46 39.62 15.17
N ARG A 2 43.99 40.76 14.62
CA ARG A 2 42.55 41.13 14.65
C ARG A 2 41.66 40.45 13.57
N SER A 3 42.20 39.90 12.48
CA SER A 3 41.37 39.32 11.42
C SER A 3 40.90 37.87 11.68
N TRP A 4 41.60 37.14 12.50
CA TRP A 4 41.30 35.74 12.78
C TRP A 4 40.04 35.54 13.65
N ASN A 5 39.80 36.45 14.58
CA ASN A 5 38.58 36.43 15.41
C ASN A 5 37.30 36.63 14.58
N LYS A 6 37.37 37.37 13.48
CA LYS A 6 36.21 37.63 12.62
C LYS A 6 35.75 36.38 11.84
N TRP A 7 36.67 35.58 11.33
CA TRP A 7 36.37 34.35 10.59
C TRP A 7 35.87 33.22 11.50
N VAL A 8 36.38 33.13 12.72
CA VAL A 8 35.88 32.17 13.72
C VAL A 8 34.47 32.57 14.19
N GLN A 9 34.26 33.87 14.41
CA GLN A 9 32.92 34.39 14.75
C GLN A 9 31.92 34.16 13.62
N ALA A 10 32.29 34.42 12.36
CA ALA A 10 31.44 34.15 11.20
C ALA A 10 31.10 32.65 11.06
N GLY A 11 32.07 31.75 11.31
CA GLY A 11 31.84 30.29 11.31
C GLY A 11 30.87 29.83 12.40
N ILE A 12 31.00 30.39 13.60
CA ILE A 12 30.10 30.09 14.73
C ILE A 12 28.69 30.61 14.44
N ILE A 13 28.56 31.82 13.91
CA ILE A 13 27.25 32.42 13.55
C ILE A 13 26.58 31.62 12.44
N PHE A 14 27.34 31.17 11.44
CA PHE A 14 26.83 30.33 10.37
C PHE A 14 26.38 28.94 10.88
N SER A 15 27.15 28.32 11.78
CA SER A 15 26.78 27.05 12.42
C SER A 15 25.53 27.20 13.30
N LEU A 16 25.41 28.28 14.04
CA LEU A 16 24.22 28.58 14.84
C LEU A 16 23.00 28.87 13.95
N PHE A 17 23.18 29.55 12.83
CA PHE A 17 22.11 29.80 11.86
C PHE A 17 21.65 28.50 11.18
N LEU A 18 22.56 27.59 10.88
CA LEU A 18 22.23 26.25 10.33
C LEU A 18 21.50 25.39 11.37
N LEU A 19 21.94 25.44 12.63
CA LEU A 19 21.29 24.74 13.74
C LEU A 19 19.90 25.34 14.03
N PHE A 20 19.77 26.66 13.97
CA PHE A 20 18.50 27.36 14.09
C PHE A 20 17.56 27.00 12.92
N LYS A 21 18.07 26.95 11.69
CA LYS A 21 17.28 26.52 10.54
C LYS A 21 16.81 25.07 10.67
N ILE A 22 17.67 24.15 11.15
CA ILE A 22 17.30 22.76 11.42
C ILE A 22 16.27 22.65 12.56
N LEU A 23 16.36 23.49 13.58
CA LEU A 23 15.41 23.54 14.70
C LEU A 23 14.08 24.18 14.31
N VAL A 24 14.09 25.19 13.46
CA VAL A 24 12.88 25.90 13.01
C VAL A 24 12.20 25.20 11.85
N THR A 25 12.95 24.45 11.01
CA THR A 25 12.37 23.58 9.98
C THR A 25 12.02 22.17 10.49
N ARG A 26 12.29 21.86 11.76
CA ARG A 26 11.50 20.85 12.44
C ARG A 26 10.11 21.44 12.52
N GLU A 27 9.28 21.11 11.53
CA GLU A 27 7.84 21.30 11.63
C GLU A 27 7.47 20.85 13.03
N SER A 28 7.01 21.78 13.83
CA SER A 28 6.37 21.44 15.09
C SER A 28 5.26 20.50 14.69
N VAL A 29 5.43 19.22 14.97
CA VAL A 29 4.30 18.30 15.01
C VAL A 29 3.31 19.03 15.91
N PRO A 30 2.16 19.47 15.41
CA PRO A 30 1.19 20.13 16.25
C PRO A 30 0.92 19.18 17.40
N ASP A 31 1.04 19.69 18.61
CA ASP A 31 0.80 18.94 19.86
C ASP A 31 -0.69 18.59 19.85
N GLN A 32 -1.01 17.48 19.18
CA GLN A 32 -2.37 16.96 19.02
C GLN A 32 -2.71 16.12 20.24
N THR A 33 -2.59 16.72 21.42
CA THR A 33 -3.37 16.21 22.55
C THR A 33 -4.82 16.47 22.18
N PRO A 34 -5.65 15.43 21.99
CA PRO A 34 -7.05 15.61 21.67
C PRO A 34 -7.66 16.52 22.75
N ASN A 35 -8.21 17.65 22.35
CA ASN A 35 -8.96 18.49 23.26
C ASN A 35 -10.04 17.62 23.93
N LEU A 36 -10.18 17.70 25.25
CA LEU A 36 -11.16 16.90 26.00
C LEU A 36 -12.57 17.00 25.38
N HIS A 37 -12.91 18.13 24.78
CA HIS A 37 -14.15 18.36 24.03
C HIS A 37 -14.26 17.51 22.75
N SER A 38 -13.16 17.17 22.09
CA SER A 38 -13.19 16.32 20.89
C SER A 38 -13.45 14.86 21.21
N LEU A 39 -13.16 14.40 22.41
CA LEU A 39 -13.41 13.03 22.86
C LEU A 39 -14.91 12.73 23.06
N PHE A 40 -15.74 13.75 23.19
CA PHE A 40 -17.19 13.62 23.40
C PHE A 40 -18.02 13.99 22.16
N ARG A 41 -17.37 14.39 21.06
CA ARG A 41 -18.03 14.67 19.80
C ARG A 41 -18.22 13.38 19.03
N GLU A 42 -19.44 13.11 18.60
CA GLU A 42 -19.69 12.02 17.67
C GLU A 42 -19.17 12.41 16.27
N PRO A 43 -18.49 11.48 15.55
CA PRO A 43 -18.06 11.76 14.19
C PRO A 43 -19.29 11.95 13.30
N ARG A 44 -19.26 12.95 12.44
CA ARG A 44 -20.31 13.19 11.44
C ARG A 44 -20.25 12.20 10.29
N ILE A 45 -19.11 11.50 10.17
CA ILE A 45 -18.93 10.42 9.22
C ILE A 45 -19.52 9.15 9.85
N GLN A 46 -20.41 8.52 9.11
CA GLN A 46 -21.08 7.29 9.52
C GLN A 46 -20.55 6.11 8.72
N ARG A 47 -20.25 5.02 9.41
CA ARG A 47 -19.89 3.76 8.79
C ARG A 47 -21.15 2.98 8.49
N GLN A 48 -21.42 2.74 7.22
CA GLN A 48 -22.60 2.00 6.74
C GLN A 48 -22.16 0.68 6.10
N HIS A 49 -22.74 -0.43 6.58
CA HIS A 49 -22.51 -1.73 5.94
C HIS A 49 -23.08 -1.78 4.54
N ASN A 50 -22.25 -2.16 3.54
CA ASN A 50 -22.68 -2.37 2.16
C ASN A 50 -22.93 -3.87 1.93
N PRO A 51 -24.19 -4.33 1.90
CA PRO A 51 -24.52 -5.73 1.71
C PRO A 51 -24.24 -6.25 0.30
N ASP A 52 -24.20 -5.37 -0.72
CA ASP A 52 -24.01 -5.75 -2.11
C ASP A 52 -22.54 -5.97 -2.46
N ALA A 53 -21.65 -5.22 -1.83
CA ALA A 53 -20.20 -5.40 -1.87
C ALA A 53 -19.68 -6.42 -0.84
N SER A 54 -20.56 -7.00 -0.01
CA SER A 54 -20.24 -8.00 1.00
C SER A 54 -20.60 -9.41 0.54
N LEU A 55 -19.87 -10.40 1.07
CA LEU A 55 -20.07 -11.80 0.73
C LEU A 55 -20.06 -12.65 2.01
N SER A 56 -21.25 -13.09 2.41
CA SER A 56 -21.46 -13.85 3.64
C SER A 56 -22.33 -15.08 3.40
N ARG A 57 -22.37 -15.98 4.36
CA ARG A 57 -23.26 -17.15 4.35
C ARG A 57 -24.74 -16.71 4.45
N PRO A 58 -25.66 -17.35 3.74
CA PRO A 58 -25.47 -18.38 2.71
C PRO A 58 -24.95 -17.77 1.40
N PHE A 59 -23.86 -18.32 0.85
CA PHE A 59 -23.16 -17.71 -0.29
C PHE A 59 -23.99 -17.69 -1.59
N LEU A 60 -24.85 -18.68 -1.81
CA LEU A 60 -25.65 -18.77 -3.04
C LEU A 60 -26.64 -17.60 -3.19
N ASP A 61 -27.04 -16.98 -2.08
CA ASP A 61 -27.93 -15.81 -2.14
C ASP A 61 -27.22 -14.58 -2.73
N LYS A 62 -25.89 -14.53 -2.61
CA LYS A 62 -25.04 -13.44 -3.09
C LYS A 62 -24.39 -13.73 -4.43
N VAL A 63 -23.99 -14.99 -4.66
CA VAL A 63 -23.40 -15.42 -5.92
C VAL A 63 -24.46 -15.38 -7.02
N ASN A 64 -24.07 -14.99 -8.22
CA ASN A 64 -24.89 -14.69 -9.40
C ASN A 64 -25.66 -13.37 -9.36
N ASN A 65 -26.08 -12.88 -8.20
CA ASN A 65 -26.73 -11.58 -8.09
C ASN A 65 -25.72 -10.44 -7.94
N PHE A 66 -24.77 -10.59 -7.03
CA PHE A 66 -23.81 -9.55 -6.64
C PHE A 66 -22.35 -9.96 -6.85
N TRP A 67 -22.08 -11.27 -7.03
CA TRP A 67 -20.74 -11.79 -7.20
C TRP A 67 -20.65 -12.77 -8.36
N LEU A 68 -19.56 -12.69 -9.10
CA LEU A 68 -19.20 -13.60 -10.18
C LEU A 68 -18.17 -14.61 -9.67
N VAL A 69 -18.31 -15.84 -10.11
CA VAL A 69 -17.42 -16.95 -9.72
C VAL A 69 -16.86 -17.61 -10.96
N SER A 70 -15.57 -17.90 -10.99
CA SER A 70 -14.90 -18.52 -12.13
C SER A 70 -13.80 -19.49 -11.72
N GLY A 71 -13.31 -20.24 -12.71
CA GLY A 71 -12.21 -21.20 -12.52
C GLY A 71 -12.61 -22.40 -11.68
N SER A 72 -11.71 -22.83 -10.82
CA SER A 72 -11.86 -24.02 -9.94
C SER A 72 -12.66 -23.74 -8.68
N THR A 73 -13.25 -22.55 -8.55
CA THR A 73 -13.95 -22.12 -7.34
C THR A 73 -15.14 -23.01 -7.02
N GLN A 74 -15.20 -23.50 -5.80
CA GLN A 74 -16.29 -24.32 -5.27
C GLN A 74 -17.07 -23.58 -4.21
N ILE A 75 -18.40 -23.49 -4.41
CA ILE A 75 -19.31 -22.85 -3.46
C ILE A 75 -19.81 -23.89 -2.46
N ARG A 76 -19.42 -23.73 -1.19
CA ARG A 76 -19.98 -24.48 -0.07
C ARG A 76 -20.92 -23.54 0.70
N ASN A 77 -22.17 -23.57 0.33
CA ASN A 77 -23.15 -22.53 0.69
C ASN A 77 -23.14 -22.10 2.17
N LEU A 78 -23.12 -23.04 3.08
CA LEU A 78 -23.09 -22.78 4.54
C LEU A 78 -21.66 -22.89 5.14
N GLY A 79 -20.65 -23.13 4.31
CA GLY A 79 -19.26 -23.32 4.71
C GLY A 79 -18.35 -22.19 4.27
N THR A 80 -17.66 -22.40 3.17
CA THR A 80 -16.65 -21.49 2.61
C THR A 80 -16.74 -21.45 1.09
N LEU A 81 -16.18 -20.42 0.49
CA LEU A 81 -15.85 -20.40 -0.94
C LEU A 81 -14.42 -20.90 -1.08
N ARG A 82 -14.25 -22.07 -1.65
CA ARG A 82 -12.94 -22.67 -1.88
C ARG A 82 -12.45 -22.28 -3.26
N LEU A 83 -11.36 -21.52 -3.33
CA LEU A 83 -10.78 -21.08 -4.59
C LEU A 83 -9.88 -22.16 -5.18
N THR A 84 -9.02 -22.78 -4.36
CA THR A 84 -8.13 -23.88 -4.76
C THR A 84 -8.21 -25.04 -3.79
N SER A 85 -7.78 -26.21 -4.22
CA SER A 85 -7.81 -27.44 -3.42
C SER A 85 -6.45 -28.11 -3.40
N ARG A 86 -6.05 -28.55 -2.21
CA ARG A 86 -4.84 -29.35 -2.03
C ARG A 86 -4.91 -30.64 -2.86
N GLY A 87 -3.79 -30.99 -3.47
CA GLY A 87 -3.64 -32.20 -4.30
C GLY A 87 -4.09 -32.02 -5.74
N GLN A 88 -4.45 -30.83 -6.15
CA GLN A 88 -4.83 -30.51 -7.52
C GLN A 88 -3.93 -29.37 -8.05
N PRO A 89 -2.88 -29.69 -8.82
CA PRO A 89 -2.02 -28.69 -9.42
C PRO A 89 -2.71 -27.94 -10.57
N GLY A 90 -2.22 -26.74 -10.87
CA GLY A 90 -2.72 -25.93 -11.99
C GLY A 90 -4.14 -25.41 -11.83
N GLN A 91 -4.65 -25.35 -10.59
CA GLN A 91 -5.94 -24.73 -10.33
C GLN A 91 -5.82 -23.21 -10.21
N HIS A 92 -6.83 -22.52 -10.72
CA HIS A 92 -7.08 -21.13 -10.40
C HIS A 92 -8.55 -20.94 -10.02
N GLY A 93 -8.81 -20.23 -8.94
CA GLY A 93 -10.16 -19.89 -8.51
C GLY A 93 -10.29 -18.37 -8.37
N VAL A 94 -11.42 -17.85 -8.79
CA VAL A 94 -11.67 -16.41 -8.82
C VAL A 94 -13.08 -16.10 -8.35
N ILE A 95 -13.23 -15.05 -7.55
CA ILE A 95 -14.49 -14.41 -7.23
C ILE A 95 -14.36 -12.90 -7.44
N VAL A 96 -15.38 -12.26 -7.99
CA VAL A 96 -15.39 -10.83 -8.29
C VAL A 96 -16.75 -10.25 -7.98
N SER A 97 -16.82 -9.11 -7.29
CA SER A 97 -18.07 -8.36 -7.14
C SER A 97 -18.53 -7.83 -8.51
N ASN A 98 -19.83 -7.85 -8.78
CA ASN A 98 -20.32 -7.51 -10.12
C ASN A 98 -20.80 -6.06 -10.25
N GLY A 99 -20.77 -5.28 -9.15
CA GLY A 99 -21.23 -3.89 -9.12
C GLY A 99 -22.75 -3.74 -9.22
N ALA A 100 -23.52 -4.84 -9.00
CA ALA A 100 -24.97 -4.72 -8.88
C ALA A 100 -25.31 -4.09 -7.53
N GLY A 101 -26.32 -3.21 -7.52
CA GLY A 101 -26.68 -2.46 -6.33
C GLY A 101 -25.86 -1.19 -6.15
N ASP A 102 -25.74 -0.72 -4.92
CA ASP A 102 -24.95 0.45 -4.54
C ASP A 102 -23.50 0.03 -4.24
N ASN A 103 -22.64 0.08 -5.25
CA ASN A 103 -21.31 -0.52 -5.16
C ASN A 103 -20.23 0.35 -5.84
N VAL A 104 -20.20 1.64 -5.51
CA VAL A 104 -19.24 2.58 -6.10
C VAL A 104 -17.87 2.51 -5.43
N LEU A 105 -17.82 2.18 -4.15
CA LEU A 105 -16.59 2.02 -3.34
C LEU A 105 -15.65 3.24 -3.41
N ASP A 106 -16.14 4.40 -3.00
CA ASP A 106 -15.33 5.62 -2.94
C ASP A 106 -14.53 5.72 -1.65
N ASP A 107 -15.24 5.88 -0.54
CA ASP A 107 -14.66 5.86 0.80
C ASP A 107 -15.16 4.60 1.50
N PHE A 108 -14.30 3.61 1.64
CA PHE A 108 -14.72 2.30 2.11
C PHE A 108 -13.66 1.59 2.95
N GLU A 109 -14.15 0.63 3.72
CA GLU A 109 -13.37 -0.42 4.34
C GLU A 109 -13.83 -1.78 3.83
N THR A 110 -12.90 -2.64 3.47
CA THR A 110 -13.20 -4.04 3.16
C THR A 110 -12.33 -4.96 4.00
N ILE A 111 -12.97 -5.91 4.68
CA ILE A 111 -12.32 -6.94 5.48
C ILE A 111 -12.60 -8.30 4.84
N VAL A 112 -11.53 -9.02 4.48
CA VAL A 112 -11.62 -10.39 3.96
C VAL A 112 -11.12 -11.36 4.99
N SER A 113 -11.98 -12.29 5.38
CA SER A 113 -11.63 -13.42 6.24
C SER A 113 -11.36 -14.66 5.37
N PHE A 114 -10.17 -15.22 5.49
CA PHE A 114 -9.72 -16.34 4.67
C PHE A 114 -8.85 -17.31 5.45
N SER A 115 -8.60 -18.47 4.88
CA SER A 115 -7.63 -19.43 5.40
C SER A 115 -6.84 -20.08 4.27
N ILE A 116 -5.54 -20.30 4.54
CA ILE A 116 -4.63 -21.01 3.61
C ILE A 116 -4.08 -22.25 4.33
N SER A 117 -4.21 -23.42 3.72
CA SER A 117 -3.72 -24.66 4.28
C SER A 117 -3.08 -25.57 3.24
N GLY A 118 -1.98 -26.20 3.60
CA GLY A 118 -1.29 -27.16 2.75
C GLY A 118 -0.79 -28.38 3.52
N LYS A 119 -0.18 -29.32 2.81
CA LYS A 119 0.35 -30.53 3.41
C LYS A 119 1.62 -30.23 4.20
N LYS A 120 1.68 -30.71 5.43
CA LYS A 120 2.92 -30.76 6.20
C LYS A 120 3.74 -31.92 5.67
N ASN A 121 4.90 -31.67 5.09
CA ASN A 121 5.82 -32.74 4.68
C ASN A 121 6.56 -33.26 5.91
N ASP A 122 6.24 -34.48 6.32
CA ASP A 122 6.84 -35.13 7.51
C ASP A 122 8.33 -35.52 7.31
N GLY A 123 8.86 -35.38 6.09
CA GLY A 123 10.21 -35.89 5.72
C GLY A 123 11.33 -34.86 5.66
N MET A 124 11.08 -33.58 5.56
CA MET A 124 12.11 -32.54 5.44
C MET A 124 11.93 -31.41 6.46
N ARG A 125 12.46 -31.57 7.67
CA ARG A 125 12.55 -30.54 8.72
C ARG A 125 11.25 -29.71 8.95
N GLY A 126 10.08 -30.32 8.74
CA GLY A 126 8.79 -29.68 9.01
C GLY A 126 8.45 -28.45 8.16
N LYS A 127 9.17 -28.17 7.08
CA LYS A 127 8.85 -27.09 6.15
C LYS A 127 7.63 -27.51 5.31
N ARG A 128 6.61 -26.67 5.33
CA ARG A 128 5.47 -26.79 4.43
C ARG A 128 5.90 -26.33 3.04
N GLN A 129 5.69 -27.20 2.04
CA GLN A 129 5.81 -26.81 0.64
C GLN A 129 4.40 -26.60 0.11
N MET A 130 4.09 -25.37 -0.19
CA MET A 130 2.77 -24.90 -0.63
C MET A 130 3.01 -23.83 -1.69
N GLY A 131 2.03 -23.61 -2.53
CA GLY A 131 2.10 -22.58 -3.57
C GLY A 131 0.83 -22.58 -4.43
N ASP A 132 0.62 -21.51 -5.17
CA ASP A 132 1.47 -20.30 -5.27
C ASP A 132 1.03 -19.19 -4.32
N GLY A 133 -0.28 -19.08 -4.01
CA GLY A 133 -0.81 -18.07 -3.13
C GLY A 133 -2.17 -17.53 -3.54
N MET A 134 -2.48 -16.34 -3.07
CA MET A 134 -3.72 -15.63 -3.37
C MET A 134 -3.47 -14.13 -3.59
N VAL A 135 -4.44 -13.48 -4.21
CA VAL A 135 -4.47 -12.02 -4.34
C VAL A 135 -5.83 -11.50 -3.92
N PHE A 136 -5.80 -10.38 -3.21
CA PHE A 136 -6.96 -9.53 -3.00
C PHE A 136 -6.75 -8.25 -3.82
N MET A 137 -7.77 -7.83 -4.56
CA MET A 137 -7.64 -6.72 -5.49
C MET A 137 -8.88 -5.82 -5.49
N ILE A 138 -8.64 -4.50 -5.54
CA ILE A 138 -9.65 -3.51 -5.89
C ILE A 138 -9.37 -3.06 -7.33
N THR A 139 -10.28 -3.34 -8.24
CA THR A 139 -10.08 -3.16 -9.70
C THR A 139 -11.23 -2.41 -10.36
N PRO A 140 -10.98 -1.58 -11.37
CA PRO A 140 -12.04 -0.96 -12.19
C PRO A 140 -12.65 -1.91 -13.24
N GLU A 141 -12.20 -3.18 -13.31
CA GLU A 141 -12.58 -4.10 -14.37
C GLU A 141 -13.13 -5.43 -13.81
N LYS A 142 -14.25 -5.90 -14.35
CA LYS A 142 -14.88 -7.18 -14.00
C LYS A 142 -15.11 -8.10 -15.19
N ARG A 143 -14.98 -7.59 -16.42
CA ARG A 143 -15.38 -8.34 -17.62
C ARG A 143 -14.50 -9.54 -17.92
N PHE A 144 -13.31 -9.59 -17.35
CA PHE A 144 -12.41 -10.75 -17.51
C PHE A 144 -13.01 -12.05 -16.96
N VAL A 145 -14.04 -12.01 -16.14
CA VAL A 145 -14.66 -13.21 -15.53
C VAL A 145 -15.79 -13.77 -16.39
N SER A 146 -16.56 -12.92 -17.05
CA SER A 146 -17.83 -13.29 -17.70
C SER A 146 -17.71 -13.64 -19.18
N LEU A 147 -16.52 -13.55 -19.78
CA LEU A 147 -16.36 -13.70 -21.22
C LEU A 147 -16.00 -15.14 -21.60
N ASP A 148 -16.81 -15.75 -22.48
CA ASP A 148 -16.41 -16.95 -23.21
C ASP A 148 -15.35 -16.59 -24.26
N LEU A 149 -14.08 -16.58 -23.84
CA LEU A 149 -12.93 -16.24 -24.69
C LEU A 149 -12.46 -17.38 -25.57
N ARG A 150 -13.32 -18.38 -25.88
CA ARG A 150 -12.97 -19.50 -26.76
C ARG A 150 -12.77 -19.05 -28.20
N SER A 151 -13.49 -18.03 -28.65
CA SER A 151 -13.32 -17.51 -30.00
C SER A 151 -12.22 -16.45 -30.10
N SER A 152 -11.45 -16.48 -31.21
CA SER A 152 -10.44 -15.46 -31.47
C SER A 152 -11.04 -14.06 -31.61
N TYR A 153 -12.24 -13.95 -32.14
CA TYR A 153 -12.95 -12.68 -32.27
C TYR A 153 -13.32 -12.11 -30.89
N ALA A 154 -13.88 -12.92 -30.01
CA ALA A 154 -14.22 -12.48 -28.64
C ALA A 154 -12.96 -12.03 -27.88
N LYS A 155 -11.83 -12.72 -28.04
CA LYS A 155 -10.54 -12.30 -27.47
C LYS A 155 -10.08 -10.95 -27.98
N GLN A 156 -10.11 -10.71 -29.29
CA GLN A 156 -9.71 -9.43 -29.88
C GLN A 156 -10.61 -8.29 -29.42
N GLN A 157 -11.92 -8.52 -29.41
CA GLN A 157 -12.89 -7.53 -28.95
C GLN A 157 -12.70 -7.21 -27.46
N TYR A 158 -12.44 -8.23 -26.65
CA TYR A 158 -12.12 -8.03 -25.23
C TYR A 158 -10.85 -7.21 -25.04
N LEU A 159 -9.75 -7.58 -25.70
CA LEU A 159 -8.48 -6.85 -25.60
C LEU A 159 -8.63 -5.39 -26.02
N HIS A 160 -9.41 -5.13 -27.07
CA HIS A 160 -9.68 -3.77 -27.50
C HIS A 160 -10.49 -2.96 -26.48
N ASN A 161 -11.51 -3.59 -25.88
CA ASN A 161 -12.44 -2.92 -24.96
C ASN A 161 -11.89 -2.79 -23.53
N SER A 162 -10.97 -3.68 -23.13
CA SER A 162 -10.40 -3.74 -21.79
C SER A 162 -9.08 -2.96 -21.63
N GLY A 163 -8.68 -2.21 -22.66
CA GLY A 163 -7.42 -1.48 -22.62
C GLY A 163 -6.17 -2.39 -22.61
N GLY A 164 -6.29 -3.63 -23.13
CA GLY A 164 -5.18 -4.58 -23.28
C GLY A 164 -5.00 -5.57 -22.13
N ILE A 165 -6.02 -5.73 -21.26
CA ILE A 165 -5.98 -6.74 -20.18
C ILE A 165 -5.93 -8.15 -20.78
N LEU A 166 -4.93 -8.94 -20.40
CA LEU A 166 -4.69 -10.30 -20.91
C LEU A 166 -5.33 -11.33 -19.98
N TYR A 167 -6.50 -11.83 -20.35
CA TYR A 167 -7.23 -12.83 -19.54
C TYR A 167 -6.54 -14.19 -19.46
N SER A 168 -5.77 -14.57 -20.49
CA SER A 168 -5.21 -15.93 -20.60
C SER A 168 -4.10 -16.24 -19.59
N ASP A 169 -3.56 -15.24 -18.93
CA ASP A 169 -2.30 -15.45 -18.21
C ASP A 169 -2.48 -15.89 -16.75
N CYS A 170 -3.61 -15.57 -16.09
CA CYS A 170 -3.93 -15.93 -14.68
C CYS A 170 -2.75 -15.84 -13.69
N GLU A 171 -1.67 -15.16 -14.07
CA GLU A 171 -0.39 -15.14 -13.36
C GLU A 171 -0.40 -14.28 -12.09
N LEU A 172 -1.37 -13.37 -11.96
CA LEU A 172 -1.57 -12.63 -10.73
C LEU A 172 -2.46 -13.47 -9.78
N MET A 173 -1.92 -14.56 -9.28
CA MET A 173 -2.62 -15.49 -8.37
C MET A 173 -4.05 -15.81 -8.84
N GLY A 174 -4.19 -16.19 -10.10
CA GLY A 174 -5.48 -16.53 -10.71
C GLY A 174 -6.19 -15.39 -11.43
N LEU A 175 -5.73 -14.17 -11.27
CA LEU A 175 -6.20 -12.98 -12.00
C LEU A 175 -5.27 -12.66 -13.18
N PRO A 176 -5.72 -11.87 -14.18
CA PRO A 176 -4.86 -11.37 -15.25
C PRO A 176 -3.67 -10.58 -14.70
N ARG A 177 -2.45 -10.88 -15.17
CA ARG A 177 -1.20 -10.28 -14.66
C ARG A 177 -1.12 -8.77 -14.78
N ASN A 178 -1.84 -8.18 -15.71
CA ASN A 178 -1.86 -6.75 -15.99
C ASN A 178 -3.17 -6.07 -15.57
N LEU A 179 -4.00 -6.72 -14.75
CA LEU A 179 -5.25 -6.14 -14.27
C LEU A 179 -4.99 -4.81 -13.54
N PRO A 180 -5.66 -3.70 -13.92
CA PRO A 180 -5.50 -2.42 -13.23
C PRO A 180 -6.15 -2.44 -11.86
N GLY A 181 -5.58 -1.71 -10.92
CA GLY A 181 -6.10 -1.59 -9.56
C GLY A 181 -5.04 -1.76 -8.50
N LEU A 182 -5.50 -1.77 -7.25
CA LEU A 182 -4.70 -2.10 -6.07
C LEU A 182 -4.70 -3.63 -5.89
N ALA A 183 -3.54 -4.25 -5.82
CA ALA A 183 -3.38 -5.66 -5.55
C ALA A 183 -2.57 -5.90 -4.27
N VAL A 184 -3.10 -6.71 -3.37
CA VAL A 184 -2.39 -7.28 -2.22
C VAL A 184 -2.15 -8.75 -2.52
N VAL A 185 -0.93 -9.07 -2.95
CA VAL A 185 -0.52 -10.42 -3.33
C VAL A 185 0.07 -11.11 -2.11
N VAL A 186 -0.54 -12.20 -1.69
CA VAL A 186 -0.05 -13.08 -0.62
C VAL A 186 0.62 -14.28 -1.27
N ASP A 187 1.94 -14.27 -1.28
CA ASP A 187 2.77 -15.30 -1.90
C ASP A 187 3.16 -16.36 -0.85
N THR A 188 2.82 -17.61 -1.10
CA THR A 188 3.07 -18.74 -0.20
C THR A 188 4.27 -19.56 -0.62
N TYR A 189 4.82 -19.30 -1.82
CA TYR A 189 6.01 -19.93 -2.37
C TYR A 189 7.02 -18.88 -2.86
N ARG A 190 8.29 -19.15 -2.68
CA ARG A 190 9.36 -18.28 -3.16
C ARG A 190 9.92 -18.83 -4.46
N ASN A 191 9.64 -18.17 -5.58
CA ASN A 191 10.11 -18.53 -6.92
C ASN A 191 11.56 -18.10 -7.15
N ASP A 192 11.93 -16.88 -6.77
CA ASP A 192 13.29 -16.37 -6.96
C ASP A 192 14.19 -16.68 -5.75
N PRO A 193 15.25 -17.51 -5.92
CA PRO A 193 16.22 -17.78 -4.86
C PRO A 193 16.91 -16.53 -4.29
N LYS A 194 16.97 -15.44 -5.08
CA LYS A 194 17.54 -14.17 -4.68
C LYS A 194 16.63 -13.36 -3.77
N THR A 195 15.38 -13.76 -3.61
CA THR A 195 14.48 -13.14 -2.63
C THR A 195 14.98 -13.44 -1.23
N LYS A 196 15.35 -12.41 -0.47
CA LYS A 196 15.91 -12.56 0.88
C LYS A 196 14.87 -12.99 1.92
N ILE A 197 13.60 -12.75 1.63
CA ILE A 197 12.48 -13.05 2.53
C ILE A 197 11.94 -14.44 2.21
N SER A 198 11.71 -15.24 3.25
CA SER A 198 11.08 -16.55 3.12
C SER A 198 9.56 -16.41 3.06
N ALA A 199 8.90 -17.22 2.24
CA ALA A 199 7.43 -17.30 2.24
C ALA A 199 6.88 -17.70 3.62
N PRO A 200 5.66 -17.26 3.99
CA PRO A 200 4.80 -16.38 3.22
C PRO A 200 5.22 -14.90 3.32
N PHE A 201 4.96 -14.15 2.26
CA PHE A 201 5.17 -12.70 2.23
C PHE A 201 4.06 -12.02 1.41
N ALA A 202 3.91 -10.70 1.57
CA ALA A 202 2.97 -9.91 0.79
C ALA A 202 3.69 -8.88 -0.08
N ASN A 203 3.15 -8.66 -1.28
CA ASN A 203 3.48 -7.52 -2.13
C ASN A 203 2.24 -6.66 -2.32
N ILE A 204 2.39 -5.35 -2.21
CA ILE A 204 1.33 -4.38 -2.42
C ILE A 204 1.67 -3.59 -3.68
N LEU A 205 0.82 -3.70 -4.68
CA LEU A 205 1.03 -3.16 -6.01
C LEU A 205 -0.14 -2.27 -6.41
N LEU A 206 0.13 -1.19 -7.12
CA LEU A 206 -0.87 -0.36 -7.76
C LEU A 206 -0.59 -0.33 -9.27
N ASN A 207 -1.49 -0.90 -10.06
CA ASN A 207 -1.43 -0.85 -11.51
C ASN A 207 -2.43 0.18 -12.04
N VAL A 208 -1.93 1.21 -12.70
CA VAL A 208 -2.75 2.27 -13.31
C VAL A 208 -2.71 2.23 -14.84
N ASP A 209 -1.82 1.44 -15.43
CA ASP A 209 -1.65 1.31 -16.87
C ASP A 209 -1.50 -0.17 -17.28
N PRO A 210 -2.59 -0.84 -17.65
CA PRO A 210 -2.57 -2.26 -18.01
C PRO A 210 -1.78 -2.59 -19.29
N GLN A 211 -1.44 -1.59 -20.11
CA GLN A 211 -0.66 -1.80 -21.31
C GLN A 211 0.85 -1.88 -21.03
N ARG A 212 1.30 -1.20 -19.99
CA ARG A 212 2.73 -1.09 -19.64
C ARG A 212 3.10 -1.90 -18.41
N HIS A 213 2.14 -2.12 -17.51
CA HIS A 213 2.40 -2.69 -16.21
C HIS A 213 1.82 -4.09 -16.08
N HIS A 214 2.62 -5.01 -15.56
CA HIS A 214 2.21 -6.39 -15.30
C HIS A 214 2.95 -6.96 -14.09
N TYR A 215 2.33 -7.93 -13.45
CA TYR A 215 2.95 -8.72 -12.39
C TYR A 215 3.86 -9.79 -12.99
N ASP A 216 5.01 -10.02 -12.38
CA ASP A 216 5.94 -11.09 -12.74
C ASP A 216 6.07 -12.09 -11.57
N ALA A 217 5.33 -13.17 -11.66
CA ALA A 217 5.30 -14.23 -10.64
C ALA A 217 6.65 -14.94 -10.52
N ALA A 218 7.40 -15.11 -11.62
CA ALA A 218 8.67 -15.82 -11.63
C ALA A 218 9.77 -15.12 -10.80
N SER A 219 9.64 -13.80 -10.60
CA SER A 219 10.55 -13.01 -9.77
C SER A 219 9.98 -12.61 -8.41
N ASP A 220 8.90 -13.28 -7.95
CA ASP A 220 8.20 -12.90 -6.73
C ASP A 220 7.77 -11.41 -6.73
N GLY A 221 7.35 -10.92 -7.88
CA GLY A 221 6.93 -9.52 -8.08
C GLY A 221 8.05 -8.49 -8.20
N LYS A 222 9.33 -8.85 -8.06
CA LYS A 222 10.46 -7.90 -8.11
C LYS A 222 10.68 -7.24 -9.47
N LYS A 223 10.41 -7.98 -10.54
CA LYS A 223 10.50 -7.46 -11.91
C LYS A 223 9.17 -6.99 -12.44
N SER A 224 8.15 -6.97 -11.60
CA SER A 224 6.87 -6.43 -11.98
C SER A 224 7.04 -4.99 -12.47
N THR A 225 6.56 -4.73 -13.67
CA THR A 225 6.48 -3.39 -14.20
C THR A 225 5.20 -2.77 -13.66
N GLY A 226 5.32 -1.77 -12.83
CA GLY A 226 4.19 -1.14 -12.14
C GLY A 226 4.64 -0.47 -10.87
N PHE A 227 3.71 0.13 -10.18
CA PHE A 227 3.98 0.71 -8.88
C PHE A 227 3.96 -0.36 -7.78
N SER A 228 5.13 -0.79 -7.34
CA SER A 228 5.24 -1.45 -6.05
C SER A 228 5.10 -0.39 -4.95
N LEU A 229 3.99 -0.42 -4.24
CA LEU A 229 3.78 0.45 -3.07
C LEU A 229 4.60 -0.06 -1.89
N ALA A 230 4.57 -1.38 -1.65
CA ALA A 230 5.37 -2.03 -0.63
C ALA A 230 5.62 -3.51 -0.96
N GLY A 231 6.70 -4.05 -0.44
CA GLY A 231 7.01 -5.47 -0.54
C GLY A 231 8.43 -5.79 -0.98
N PRO A 232 8.81 -7.05 -0.79
CA PRO A 232 8.09 -8.12 -0.11
C PRO A 232 8.04 -7.93 1.41
N LEU A 233 6.85 -7.98 2.01
CA LEU A 233 6.60 -7.84 3.44
C LEU A 233 6.45 -9.22 4.07
N LYS A 234 7.23 -9.52 5.10
CA LYS A 234 7.19 -10.82 5.77
C LYS A 234 5.87 -11.02 6.51
N LEU A 235 5.17 -12.11 6.21
CA LEU A 235 3.98 -12.55 6.93
C LEU A 235 4.32 -13.62 7.97
N LYS A 236 3.45 -13.78 8.97
CA LYS A 236 3.60 -14.84 9.98
C LYS A 236 3.37 -16.21 9.36
N GLY A 237 4.20 -17.19 9.70
CA GLY A 237 4.03 -18.56 9.23
C GLY A 237 2.73 -19.25 9.68
N SER A 238 2.04 -18.70 10.68
CA SER A 238 0.71 -19.14 11.11
C SER A 238 -0.36 -18.96 10.04
N LEU A 239 -0.17 -18.06 9.07
CA LEU A 239 -1.03 -17.88 7.89
C LEU A 239 -1.25 -19.20 7.14
N LEU A 240 -0.23 -20.05 7.08
CA LEU A 240 -0.26 -21.33 6.37
C LEU A 240 -0.83 -22.49 7.20
N SER A 241 -1.40 -22.19 8.37
CA SER A 241 -1.88 -23.25 9.30
C SER A 241 -3.32 -23.68 9.06
N GLY A 242 -4.05 -23.03 8.16
CA GLY A 242 -5.49 -23.24 7.96
C GLY A 242 -6.34 -22.51 9.00
N LYS A 243 -5.73 -21.69 9.86
CA LYS A 243 -6.46 -20.80 10.77
C LYS A 243 -6.96 -19.58 10.01
N ASP A 244 -7.96 -18.95 10.57
CA ASP A 244 -8.53 -17.74 10.00
C ASP A 244 -7.55 -16.57 10.10
N VAL A 245 -7.45 -15.86 9.00
CA VAL A 245 -6.68 -14.63 8.87
C VAL A 245 -7.60 -13.58 8.25
N LYS A 246 -7.51 -12.36 8.73
CA LYS A 246 -8.25 -11.23 8.19
C LYS A 246 -7.28 -10.27 7.51
N LEU A 247 -7.63 -9.83 6.30
CA LEU A 247 -6.98 -8.73 5.60
C LEU A 247 -7.96 -7.57 5.56
N ARG A 248 -7.53 -6.37 5.94
CA ARG A 248 -8.33 -5.16 5.94
C ARG A 248 -7.73 -4.15 4.98
N ILE A 249 -8.56 -3.54 4.15
CA ILE A 249 -8.20 -2.40 3.30
C ILE A 249 -9.15 -1.26 3.63
N ILE A 250 -8.60 -0.12 3.99
CA ILE A 250 -9.30 1.14 4.20
C ILE A 250 -8.83 2.09 3.11
N SER A 251 -9.74 2.56 2.29
CA SER A 251 -9.47 3.54 1.24
C SER A 251 -10.43 4.70 1.36
N LEU A 252 -9.88 5.90 1.53
CA LEU A 252 -10.63 7.14 1.57
C LEU A 252 -10.20 7.99 0.38
N GLU A 253 -11.01 7.95 -0.69
CA GLU A 253 -10.72 8.69 -1.91
C GLU A 253 -10.81 10.20 -1.68
N SER A 254 -11.70 10.62 -0.78
CA SER A 254 -11.91 12.02 -0.43
C SER A 254 -10.62 12.73 0.01
N ILE A 255 -9.68 12.01 0.63
CA ILE A 255 -8.40 12.55 1.10
C ILE A 255 -7.18 11.83 0.53
N GLY A 256 -7.38 10.81 -0.32
CA GLY A 256 -6.31 10.00 -0.91
C GLY A 256 -5.58 9.13 0.10
N PHE A 257 -6.29 8.63 1.12
CA PHE A 257 -5.75 7.77 2.16
C PHE A 257 -5.91 6.29 1.80
N LEU A 258 -4.90 5.50 2.08
CA LEU A 258 -4.93 4.05 1.97
C LEU A 258 -4.21 3.42 3.17
N LYS A 259 -4.88 2.46 3.82
CA LYS A 259 -4.30 1.61 4.86
C LYS A 259 -4.60 0.15 4.59
N ILE A 260 -3.62 -0.71 4.81
CA ILE A 260 -3.73 -2.15 4.63
C ILE A 260 -3.18 -2.84 5.86
N ASP A 261 -4.01 -3.64 6.51
CA ASP A 261 -3.69 -4.33 7.74
C ASP A 261 -3.97 -5.84 7.65
N VAL A 262 -3.29 -6.62 8.45
CA VAL A 262 -3.52 -8.06 8.61
C VAL A 262 -3.73 -8.43 10.07
N SER A 263 -4.68 -9.33 10.34
CA SER A 263 -4.88 -9.93 11.66
C SER A 263 -4.82 -11.46 11.57
N TYR A 264 -4.11 -12.08 12.53
CA TYR A 264 -3.92 -13.54 12.61
C TYR A 264 -4.69 -14.17 13.78
N SER A 265 -5.57 -13.42 14.39
CA SER A 265 -6.35 -13.86 15.55
C SER A 265 -7.81 -13.43 15.40
N ASP A 266 -8.69 -14.12 16.11
CA ASP A 266 -10.11 -13.75 16.18
C ASP A 266 -10.32 -12.42 16.93
N HIS A 267 -9.38 -12.04 17.79
CA HIS A 267 -9.30 -10.71 18.38
C HIS A 267 -8.66 -9.75 17.37
N GLU A 268 -9.25 -8.61 17.15
CA GLU A 268 -8.87 -7.61 16.14
C GLU A 268 -7.53 -6.91 16.42
N ASN A 269 -6.48 -7.71 16.58
CA ASN A 269 -5.11 -7.22 16.67
C ASN A 269 -4.60 -7.01 15.26
N TRP A 270 -4.80 -5.81 14.73
CA TRP A 270 -4.36 -5.42 13.41
C TRP A 270 -2.87 -5.12 13.39
N ILE A 271 -2.19 -5.65 12.38
CA ILE A 271 -0.79 -5.38 12.09
C ILE A 271 -0.75 -4.66 10.76
N GLU A 272 -0.24 -3.44 10.77
CA GLU A 272 -0.09 -2.64 9.59
C GLU A 272 0.89 -3.29 8.60
N LEU A 273 0.47 -3.41 7.35
CA LEU A 273 1.32 -3.80 6.23
C LEU A 273 1.74 -2.59 5.42
N TYR A 274 0.84 -1.62 5.25
CA TYR A 274 1.09 -0.42 4.47
C TYR A 274 0.12 0.68 4.87
N GLN A 275 0.62 1.91 4.89
CA GLN A 275 -0.18 3.10 5.06
C GLN A 275 0.35 4.23 4.18
N LYS A 276 -0.57 4.97 3.58
CA LYS A 276 -0.33 6.20 2.84
C LYS A 276 -1.37 7.21 3.22
N ASP A 277 -0.94 8.33 3.78
CA ASP A 277 -1.83 9.29 4.41
C ASP A 277 -2.54 10.23 3.43
N LYS A 278 -2.02 10.33 2.20
CA LYS A 278 -2.55 11.27 1.19
C LYS A 278 -2.06 10.98 -0.20
N ASN A 279 -2.77 11.52 -1.19
CA ASN A 279 -2.39 11.48 -2.61
C ASN A 279 -2.25 10.07 -3.19
N LEU A 280 -3.03 9.12 -2.69
CA LEU A 280 -3.12 7.81 -3.28
C LEU A 280 -4.58 7.52 -3.66
N PHE A 281 -4.81 7.39 -4.96
CA PHE A 281 -6.15 7.18 -5.53
C PHE A 281 -6.18 5.85 -6.26
N LEU A 282 -7.22 5.08 -6.00
CA LEU A 282 -7.44 3.82 -6.68
C LEU A 282 -8.14 4.07 -8.02
N PRO A 283 -7.74 3.39 -9.11
CA PRO A 283 -8.38 3.55 -10.39
C PRO A 283 -9.85 3.13 -10.36
N LYS A 284 -10.69 3.89 -11.06
CA LYS A 284 -12.11 3.65 -11.27
C LYS A 284 -12.41 3.28 -12.72
N ASN A 285 -13.52 2.61 -12.94
CA ASN A 285 -14.05 2.44 -14.26
C ASN A 285 -14.46 3.82 -14.82
N GLN A 286 -13.89 4.21 -15.94
CA GLN A 286 -14.11 5.56 -16.51
C GLN A 286 -15.54 5.80 -16.96
N LYS A 287 -16.31 4.72 -17.24
CA LYS A 287 -17.70 4.84 -17.72
C LYS A 287 -18.72 4.81 -16.61
N THR A 288 -18.50 3.98 -15.60
CA THR A 288 -19.47 3.74 -14.52
C THR A 288 -19.07 4.38 -13.20
N GLY A 289 -17.81 4.78 -13.03
CA GLY A 289 -17.27 5.27 -11.76
C GLY A 289 -17.03 4.17 -10.73
N GLU A 290 -17.33 2.92 -11.04
CA GLU A 290 -17.31 1.80 -10.12
C GLU A 290 -15.92 1.21 -9.92
N ARG A 291 -15.73 0.55 -8.77
CA ARG A 291 -14.66 -0.38 -8.47
C ARG A 291 -15.22 -1.72 -8.05
N TYR A 292 -14.48 -2.76 -8.27
CA TYR A 292 -14.86 -4.13 -7.96
C TYR A 292 -13.84 -4.78 -7.04
N ILE A 293 -14.33 -5.60 -6.12
CA ILE A 293 -13.49 -6.44 -5.27
C ILE A 293 -13.26 -7.74 -6.03
N ALA A 294 -11.99 -8.08 -6.29
CA ALA A 294 -11.62 -9.34 -6.91
C ALA A 294 -10.69 -10.12 -5.98
N ILE A 295 -10.94 -11.41 -5.83
CA ILE A 295 -10.10 -12.31 -5.07
C ILE A 295 -9.76 -13.50 -5.95
N GLY A 296 -8.47 -13.78 -6.11
CA GLY A 296 -7.94 -14.90 -6.87
C GLY A 296 -7.03 -15.79 -6.04
N ALA A 297 -6.92 -17.04 -6.43
CA ALA A 297 -5.92 -17.97 -5.92
C ALA A 297 -5.43 -18.88 -7.03
N LEU A 298 -4.16 -19.27 -6.97
CA LEU A 298 -3.48 -20.09 -7.96
C LEU A 298 -2.71 -21.20 -7.27
N THR A 299 -2.64 -22.37 -7.92
CA THR A 299 -1.70 -23.45 -7.58
C THR A 299 -0.87 -23.82 -8.80
N GLY A 300 0.44 -23.86 -8.65
CA GLY A 300 1.38 -24.38 -9.65
C GLY A 300 1.58 -25.89 -9.53
N GLU A 301 2.83 -26.33 -9.45
CA GLU A 301 3.16 -27.74 -9.13
C GLU A 301 2.88 -28.05 -7.65
N LEU A 302 3.11 -27.09 -6.78
CA LEU A 302 2.76 -27.17 -5.37
C LEU A 302 1.30 -26.77 -5.19
N THR A 303 0.65 -27.36 -4.21
CA THR A 303 -0.80 -27.20 -4.04
C THR A 303 -1.16 -26.77 -2.62
N GLU A 304 -2.15 -25.93 -2.53
CA GLU A 304 -2.72 -25.47 -1.27
C GLU A 304 -4.23 -25.29 -1.37
N THR A 305 -4.90 -25.28 -0.24
CA THR A 305 -6.31 -24.95 -0.17
C THR A 305 -6.43 -23.53 0.30
N VAL A 306 -7.05 -22.69 -0.52
CA VAL A 306 -7.43 -21.32 -0.20
C VAL A 306 -8.94 -21.25 -0.08
N GLU A 307 -9.43 -20.81 1.07
CA GLU A 307 -10.85 -20.69 1.36
C GLU A 307 -11.18 -19.26 1.84
N ILE A 308 -12.22 -18.67 1.23
CA ILE A 308 -12.79 -17.40 1.65
C ILE A 308 -13.98 -17.69 2.54
N LYS A 309 -14.01 -17.09 3.72
CA LYS A 309 -15.03 -17.30 4.75
C LYS A 309 -16.04 -16.17 4.80
N HIS A 310 -15.59 -14.95 4.56
CA HIS A 310 -16.39 -13.76 4.64
C HIS A 310 -15.68 -12.59 3.94
N VAL A 311 -16.44 -11.75 3.28
CA VAL A 311 -16.02 -10.43 2.83
C VAL A 311 -17.03 -9.44 3.41
N GLU A 312 -16.57 -8.52 4.22
CA GLU A 312 -17.36 -7.47 4.80
C GLU A 312 -16.89 -6.13 4.26
N THR A 313 -17.80 -5.40 3.65
CA THR A 313 -17.53 -4.07 3.11
C THR A 313 -18.44 -3.06 3.78
N SER A 314 -17.86 -1.96 4.22
CA SER A 314 -18.56 -0.81 4.77
C SER A 314 -18.14 0.43 4.01
N GLU A 315 -19.07 1.33 3.77
CA GLU A 315 -18.84 2.63 3.17
C GLU A 315 -18.93 3.73 4.22
N PHE A 316 -18.26 4.82 3.97
CA PHE A 316 -18.26 5.98 4.84
C PHE A 316 -19.07 7.10 4.18
N HIS A 317 -20.11 7.52 4.85
CA HIS A 317 -21.00 8.57 4.40
C HIS A 317 -20.92 9.78 5.32
N TRP A 318 -20.97 10.95 4.75
CA TRP A 318 -21.09 12.20 5.49
C TRP A 318 -22.08 13.13 4.80
N SER A 319 -22.75 13.95 5.60
CA SER A 319 -23.63 14.99 5.11
C SER A 319 -23.00 16.35 5.39
N ALA A 320 -22.81 17.13 4.36
CA ALA A 320 -22.33 18.51 4.43
C ALA A 320 -23.46 19.54 4.22
N GLU A 321 -24.73 19.06 4.10
CA GLU A 321 -25.81 19.85 3.49
C GLU A 321 -26.26 21.05 4.33
N ASP A 322 -25.97 21.09 5.64
CA ASP A 322 -26.55 22.10 6.53
C ASP A 322 -25.53 22.90 7.38
N ASP A 323 -24.23 22.79 7.12
CA ASP A 323 -23.23 23.40 7.98
C ASP A 323 -22.20 24.23 7.19
N GLU A 324 -22.31 25.54 7.27
CA GLU A 324 -21.37 26.49 6.65
C GLU A 324 -19.92 26.31 7.16
N ASP A 325 -19.73 25.66 8.33
CA ASP A 325 -18.44 25.45 8.97
C ASP A 325 -17.89 24.01 8.77
N PHE A 326 -18.47 23.20 7.85
CA PHE A 326 -18.02 21.83 7.63
C PHE A 326 -16.65 21.81 6.93
N ASP A 327 -15.62 21.36 7.65
CA ASP A 327 -14.29 21.10 7.11
C ASP A 327 -14.06 19.59 6.98
N LEU A 328 -14.15 19.06 5.76
CA LEU A 328 -13.98 17.63 5.46
C LEU A 328 -12.64 17.09 5.96
N ALA A 329 -11.56 17.87 5.86
CA ALA A 329 -10.24 17.44 6.30
C ALA A 329 -10.17 17.23 7.82
N ASP A 330 -10.81 18.11 8.59
CA ASP A 330 -10.87 17.99 10.04
C ASP A 330 -11.80 16.85 10.47
N GLU A 331 -12.94 16.68 9.80
CA GLU A 331 -13.87 15.58 10.08
C GLU A 331 -13.24 14.22 9.77
N MET A 332 -12.54 14.07 8.64
CA MET A 332 -11.84 12.85 8.31
C MET A 332 -10.71 12.53 9.31
N ARG A 333 -9.98 13.54 9.73
CA ARG A 333 -8.94 13.38 10.76
C ARG A 333 -9.53 12.90 12.08
N PHE A 334 -10.64 13.50 12.49
CA PHE A 334 -11.36 13.12 13.70
C PHE A 334 -11.90 11.69 13.61
N PHE A 335 -12.53 11.34 12.48
CA PHE A 335 -13.04 10.02 12.21
C PHE A 335 -11.94 8.94 12.26
N LEU A 336 -10.81 9.17 11.58
CA LEU A 336 -9.69 8.22 11.59
C LEU A 336 -9.07 8.05 12.98
N ALA A 337 -8.99 9.13 13.75
CA ALA A 337 -8.51 9.06 15.12
C ALA A 337 -9.47 8.28 16.03
N HIS A 338 -10.78 8.50 15.86
CA HIS A 338 -11.81 7.85 16.68
C HIS A 338 -11.98 6.36 16.35
N GLU A 339 -12.11 6.03 15.06
CA GLU A 339 -12.40 4.66 14.63
C GLU A 339 -11.16 3.77 14.57
N TYR A 340 -10.02 4.30 14.20
CA TYR A 340 -8.81 3.51 13.95
C TYR A 340 -7.61 3.89 14.83
N GLY A 341 -7.74 4.90 15.68
CA GLY A 341 -6.63 5.42 16.48
C GLY A 341 -5.53 6.10 15.65
N GLU A 342 -5.86 6.53 14.43
CA GLU A 342 -4.91 7.12 13.48
C GLU A 342 -4.86 8.64 13.60
N PHE A 343 -3.65 9.20 13.66
CA PHE A 343 -3.44 10.65 13.68
C PHE A 343 -2.76 11.10 12.39
N ILE A 344 -3.53 11.71 11.50
CA ILE A 344 -3.06 12.15 10.19
C ILE A 344 -3.02 13.67 10.13
N SER A 345 -1.90 14.21 9.64
CA SER A 345 -1.79 15.64 9.33
C SER A 345 -2.23 15.88 7.88
N ILE A 346 -3.46 16.32 7.70
CA ILE A 346 -3.99 16.71 6.39
C ILE A 346 -3.80 18.22 6.25
N LYS A 347 -3.12 18.64 5.19
CA LYS A 347 -2.97 20.06 4.86
C LYS A 347 -4.18 20.51 4.06
N LYS A 348 -4.87 21.53 4.53
CA LYS A 348 -6.05 22.10 3.88
C LYS A 348 -5.79 22.53 2.42
N ASP A 349 -4.61 23.09 2.17
CA ASP A 349 -4.21 23.50 0.81
C ASP A 349 -4.12 22.31 -0.15
N GLU A 350 -3.61 21.17 0.30
CA GLU A 350 -3.49 19.97 -0.52
C GLU A 350 -4.85 19.34 -0.82
N LEU A 351 -5.80 19.41 0.12
CA LEU A 351 -7.18 18.97 -0.09
C LEU A 351 -7.87 19.85 -1.12
N ASN A 352 -7.76 21.17 -0.98
CA ASN A 352 -8.34 22.13 -1.93
C ASN A 352 -7.76 21.97 -3.34
N ASP A 353 -6.45 21.70 -3.45
CA ASP A 353 -5.79 21.44 -4.74
C ASP A 353 -6.29 20.15 -5.39
N TRP A 354 -6.53 19.10 -4.58
CA TRP A 354 -7.11 17.86 -5.06
C TRP A 354 -8.56 18.03 -5.51
N GLU A 355 -9.40 18.70 -4.73
CA GLU A 355 -10.80 19.00 -5.11
C GLU A 355 -10.88 19.83 -6.39
N ALA A 356 -10.03 20.84 -6.52
CA ALA A 356 -9.93 21.63 -7.75
C ALA A 356 -9.47 20.80 -8.95
N ALA A 357 -8.55 19.86 -8.77
CA ALA A 357 -8.10 18.96 -9.82
C ALA A 357 -9.21 17.95 -10.23
N LYS A 358 -9.97 17.43 -9.26
CA LYS A 358 -11.13 16.56 -9.49
C LYS A 358 -12.24 17.29 -10.26
N ALA A 359 -12.55 18.53 -9.87
CA ALA A 359 -13.52 19.37 -10.56
C ALA A 359 -13.11 19.71 -12.00
N GLN A 360 -11.82 19.74 -12.32
CA GLN A 360 -11.27 19.93 -13.67
C GLN A 360 -11.26 18.64 -14.51
N GLY A 361 -11.79 17.53 -13.99
CA GLY A 361 -11.81 16.25 -14.70
C GLY A 361 -10.44 15.60 -14.91
N LYS A 362 -9.43 16.01 -14.13
CA LYS A 362 -8.12 15.35 -14.17
C LYS A 362 -8.27 13.93 -13.64
N THR A 363 -7.78 12.98 -14.40
CA THR A 363 -7.78 11.56 -14.01
C THR A 363 -6.75 11.31 -12.91
N ASN A 364 -6.95 10.25 -12.12
CA ASN A 364 -6.00 9.84 -11.09
C ASN A 364 -4.56 9.64 -11.60
N LEU A 365 -4.37 9.42 -12.91
CA LEU A 365 -3.05 9.34 -13.55
C LEU A 365 -2.26 10.66 -13.45
N ASP A 366 -2.96 11.79 -13.54
CA ASP A 366 -2.33 13.12 -13.51
C ASP A 366 -1.96 13.56 -12.09
N LEU A 367 -2.60 12.95 -11.08
CA LEU A 367 -2.43 13.27 -9.67
C LEU A 367 -1.39 12.38 -8.96
N ILE A 368 -0.99 11.27 -9.59
CA ILE A 368 0.10 10.44 -9.05
C ILE A 368 1.42 11.19 -9.26
N PRO A 369 2.15 11.53 -8.18
CA PRO A 369 3.41 12.22 -8.31
C PRO A 369 4.36 11.39 -9.17
N ASN A 370 4.62 11.88 -10.37
CA ASN A 370 5.55 11.26 -11.30
C ASN A 370 6.94 11.22 -10.69
N LYS A 371 7.43 10.02 -10.43
CA LYS A 371 8.78 9.60 -10.05
C LYS A 371 9.16 9.75 -8.58
N PRO A 372 9.71 8.66 -8.00
CA PRO A 372 10.59 8.79 -6.85
C PRO A 372 11.71 9.78 -7.22
N PRO A 373 12.22 10.56 -6.27
CA PRO A 373 13.30 11.51 -6.53
C PRO A 373 14.41 10.77 -7.27
N SER A 374 14.76 11.27 -8.46
CA SER A 374 15.70 10.58 -9.35
C SER A 374 16.95 10.22 -8.53
N LEU A 375 17.48 9.02 -8.74
CA LEU A 375 18.73 8.55 -8.12
C LEU A 375 19.81 9.65 -8.18
N THR A 376 19.80 10.48 -9.21
CA THR A 376 20.66 11.66 -9.38
C THR A 376 20.46 12.71 -8.28
N ILE A 377 19.24 13.03 -7.86
CA ILE A 377 18.98 14.00 -6.78
C ILE A 377 19.45 13.44 -5.44
N SER A 378 19.23 12.15 -5.20
CA SER A 378 19.70 11.49 -3.99
C SER A 378 21.23 11.45 -3.92
N ILE A 379 21.89 11.12 -5.03
CA ILE A 379 23.36 11.14 -5.15
C ILE A 379 23.88 12.57 -4.97
N LEU A 380 23.25 13.57 -5.56
CA LEU A 380 23.65 14.97 -5.39
C LEU A 380 23.55 15.44 -3.95
N LYS A 381 22.49 15.07 -3.22
CA LYS A 381 22.35 15.34 -1.79
C LYS A 381 23.49 14.71 -0.97
N TRP A 382 23.82 13.44 -1.22
CA TRP A 382 24.92 12.76 -0.54
C TRP A 382 26.27 13.39 -0.87
N LEU A 383 26.49 13.78 -2.11
CA LEU A 383 27.72 14.45 -2.54
C LEU A 383 27.89 15.82 -1.87
N CYS A 384 26.83 16.60 -1.73
CA CYS A 384 26.85 17.84 -0.97
C CYS A 384 27.18 17.63 0.50
N ILE A 385 26.65 16.59 1.14
CA ILE A 385 26.95 16.25 2.54
C ILE A 385 28.45 15.90 2.69
N VAL A 386 28.98 15.04 1.81
CA VAL A 386 30.41 14.64 1.84
C VAL A 386 31.34 15.84 1.64
N VAL A 387 31.03 16.73 0.68
CA VAL A 387 31.84 17.95 0.44
C VAL A 387 31.80 18.88 1.66
N THR A 388 30.65 19.01 2.31
CA THR A 388 30.51 19.86 3.51
C THR A 388 31.32 19.31 4.68
N VAL A 389 31.23 17.98 4.92
CA VAL A 389 32.00 17.31 5.99
C VAL A 389 33.52 17.40 5.72
N TYR A 390 33.93 17.23 4.46
CA TYR A 390 35.32 17.34 4.06
C TYR A 390 35.85 18.77 4.27
N GLY A 391 35.08 19.79 3.85
CA GLY A 391 35.39 21.21 4.07
C GLY A 391 35.54 21.57 5.55
N LEU A 392 34.64 21.07 6.37
CA LEU A 392 34.70 21.21 7.83
C LEU A 392 35.97 20.56 8.42
N SER A 393 36.31 19.35 8.01
CA SER A 393 37.53 18.66 8.42
C SER A 393 38.79 19.41 8.04
N LEU A 394 38.81 20.00 6.84
CA LEU A 394 39.94 20.80 6.36
C LEU A 394 40.12 22.09 7.17
N THR A 395 39.03 22.80 7.49
CA THR A 395 39.07 24.00 8.31
C THR A 395 39.57 23.70 9.74
N VAL A 396 39.10 22.61 10.35
CA VAL A 396 39.57 22.15 11.65
C VAL A 396 41.08 21.83 11.62
N ARG A 397 41.54 21.10 10.59
CA ARG A 397 42.98 20.78 10.44
C ARG A 397 43.86 22.04 10.31
N ILE A 398 43.41 23.00 9.52
CA ILE A 398 44.10 24.28 9.34
C ILE A 398 44.13 25.06 10.66
N ALA A 399 43.01 25.10 11.38
CA ALA A 399 42.93 25.75 12.70
C ALA A 399 43.86 25.12 13.71
N LEU A 400 43.92 23.80 13.78
CA LEU A 400 44.83 23.07 14.68
C LEU A 400 46.32 23.30 14.33
N ARG A 401 46.68 23.26 13.04
CA ARG A 401 48.05 23.57 12.60
C ARG A 401 48.45 25.00 12.98
N ARG A 402 47.57 25.99 12.80
CA ARG A 402 47.84 27.38 13.21
C ARG A 402 47.99 27.52 14.72
N MET A 403 47.17 26.82 15.50
CA MET A 403 47.33 26.83 16.96
C MET A 403 48.68 26.23 17.42
N HIS A 404 49.15 25.15 16.79
CA HIS A 404 50.45 24.54 17.05
C HIS A 404 51.59 25.51 16.74
N ILE A 405 51.53 26.23 15.62
CA ILE A 405 52.55 27.20 15.25
C ILE A 405 52.59 28.37 16.24
N ILE A 406 51.43 28.85 16.69
CA ILE A 406 51.35 29.93 17.70
C ILE A 406 51.86 29.48 19.03
N ARG A 407 51.57 28.24 19.48
CA ARG A 407 52.12 27.65 20.71
C ARG A 407 53.64 27.43 20.62
N ALA A 408 54.16 27.04 19.48
CA ALA A 408 55.61 26.88 19.27
C ALA A 408 56.35 28.24 19.31
N LYS A 409 55.74 29.34 18.80
CA LYS A 409 56.32 30.70 18.89
C LYS A 409 56.26 31.32 20.28
N LYS A 410 55.43 30.83 21.20
CA LYS A 410 55.29 31.32 22.59
C LYS A 410 56.24 30.61 23.57
N ARG A 411 56.98 29.56 23.16
CA ARG A 411 57.99 29.00 24.03
C ARG A 411 59.17 29.98 24.15
N PRO A 412 59.47 30.47 25.36
CA PRO A 412 60.64 31.36 25.54
C PRO A 412 61.91 30.57 25.13
N ARG A 413 62.73 31.15 24.25
CA ARG A 413 64.07 30.68 24.03
C ARG A 413 64.81 30.92 25.36
N ASN A 414 65.03 29.89 26.11
CA ASN A 414 66.04 29.97 27.18
C ASN A 414 67.38 30.21 26.53
N ILE A 415 67.78 31.47 26.58
CA ILE A 415 69.20 31.84 26.33
C ILE A 415 69.91 31.74 27.70
N LEU A 416 70.45 30.61 27.91
CA LEU A 416 71.48 30.46 28.94
C LEU A 416 72.39 29.33 28.49
N GLY A 417 73.60 29.68 28.27
CA GLY A 417 74.80 28.88 28.05
C GLY A 417 75.87 29.67 27.37
#